data_461650a0a823664ff4da297eaa93bc9d
#
_entry.id   461650a0a823664ff4da297eaa93bc9d
#
_cell.length_a   1.000
_cell.length_b   1.000
_cell.length_c   1.000
_cell.angle_alpha   90.00
_cell.angle_beta   90.00
_cell.angle_gamma   90.00
#
_symmetry.space_group_name_H-M   'P 1'
#
loop_
_entity.id
_entity.type
_entity.pdbx_description
1 polymer ?
#
loop_
_entity_poly.entity_id
_entity_poly.type
_entity_poly.pdbx_seq_one_letter_code
_entity_poly.pdbx_strand_id
1 'polypeptide(L)'
;ALCAPPWGAALCHAGAHVQNDECGAPEFYSGAKLIPIEGEAGKISPRALAETLASLPKAVKQVQPAVLSLSQATECGTIYTCAEIAALAEIAHGAGLAVHMDGARFSNALVELGCTPADMSWRAGVDVLSFGATKNGALACEAVVVFDAGWLEEADDLAYRRKRAGHTLSKGRFFGAQMTAFLENGHWLDLARRANAQASALEAGLREAPGARLVWPRQANEVFVILPAAVDAALRAAGARYHGWTARALAPQDRPRADEVFVRLVASFATQTAEVDRFVDIARKTASIP
;
A
#
# COMPACT_ATOMS: atom_id res chain seq x y z
N ALA A 1 6.95 2.00 -15.48
CA ALA A 1 7.41 2.43 -16.81
C ALA A 1 8.88 2.09 -17.04
N LEU A 2 9.76 2.24 -16.03
CA LEU A 2 11.19 1.87 -16.17
C LEU A 2 11.35 0.35 -16.36
N CYS A 3 10.61 -0.45 -15.59
CA CYS A 3 10.76 -1.91 -15.50
C CYS A 3 10.01 -2.70 -16.60
N ALA A 4 9.28 -2.05 -17.50
CA ALA A 4 8.49 -2.75 -18.51
C ALA A 4 8.55 -2.05 -19.87
N PRO A 5 8.86 -2.79 -20.96
CA PRO A 5 8.75 -2.25 -22.30
C PRO A 5 7.26 -2.07 -22.68
N PRO A 6 6.94 -1.27 -23.74
CA PRO A 6 5.55 -1.01 -24.14
C PRO A 6 4.74 -2.27 -24.52
N TRP A 7 5.40 -3.35 -24.90
CA TRP A 7 4.77 -4.66 -25.17
C TRP A 7 4.82 -5.61 -23.96
N GLY A 8 5.26 -5.11 -22.80
CA GLY A 8 5.38 -5.87 -21.58
C GLY A 8 4.08 -5.90 -20.78
N ALA A 9 4.14 -6.60 -19.65
CA ALA A 9 3.08 -6.59 -18.66
C ALA A 9 3.65 -6.43 -17.26
N ALA A 10 2.92 -5.69 -16.42
CA ALA A 10 3.16 -5.61 -14.98
C ALA A 10 2.12 -6.45 -14.25
N LEU A 11 2.58 -7.42 -13.47
CA LEU A 11 1.75 -8.25 -12.62
C LEU A 11 1.59 -7.54 -11.27
N CYS A 12 0.36 -7.45 -10.76
CA CYS A 12 0.08 -6.83 -9.46
C CYS A 12 -1.13 -7.51 -8.82
N HIS A 13 -1.36 -7.26 -7.53
CA HIS A 13 -2.59 -7.73 -6.90
C HIS A 13 -3.82 -7.05 -7.52
N ALA A 14 -4.94 -7.79 -7.66
CA ALA A 14 -6.17 -7.26 -8.26
C ALA A 14 -6.75 -6.04 -7.51
N GLY A 15 -6.49 -5.93 -6.21
CA GLY A 15 -6.86 -4.78 -5.39
C GLY A 15 -5.80 -3.68 -5.33
N ALA A 16 -4.64 -3.81 -6.00
CA ALA A 16 -3.54 -2.86 -5.89
C ALA A 16 -3.93 -1.46 -6.40
N HIS A 17 -3.38 -0.43 -5.77
CA HIS A 17 -3.59 0.98 -6.15
C HIS A 17 -3.22 1.23 -7.62
N VAL A 18 -2.09 0.67 -8.06
CA VAL A 18 -1.63 0.75 -9.45
C VAL A 18 -2.65 0.21 -10.46
N GLN A 19 -3.48 -0.74 -10.05
CA GLN A 19 -4.52 -1.34 -10.90
C GLN A 19 -5.82 -0.52 -10.90
N ASN A 20 -6.22 0.05 -9.74
CA ASN A 20 -7.58 0.55 -9.56
C ASN A 20 -7.67 2.08 -9.41
N ASP A 21 -6.64 2.75 -8.87
CA ASP A 21 -6.74 4.12 -8.37
C ASP A 21 -5.81 5.12 -9.07
N GLU A 22 -5.18 4.72 -10.18
CA GLU A 22 -4.23 5.54 -10.93
C GLU A 22 -4.82 6.07 -12.27
N CYS A 23 -6.09 5.84 -12.53
CA CYS A 23 -6.77 6.29 -13.76
C CYS A 23 -6.05 5.88 -15.06
N GLY A 24 -5.42 4.69 -15.10
CA GLY A 24 -4.67 4.18 -16.26
C GLY A 24 -3.32 4.87 -16.49
N ALA A 25 -2.81 5.66 -15.52
CA ALA A 25 -1.52 6.32 -15.66
C ALA A 25 -0.35 5.34 -15.83
N PRO A 26 -0.31 4.19 -15.14
CA PRO A 26 0.76 3.22 -15.35
C PRO A 26 0.83 2.72 -16.79
N GLU A 27 -0.30 2.35 -17.39
CA GLU A 27 -0.40 1.91 -18.78
C GLU A 27 -0.09 3.05 -19.75
N PHE A 28 -0.59 4.25 -19.47
CA PHE A 28 -0.34 5.43 -20.32
C PHE A 28 1.15 5.78 -20.43
N TYR A 29 1.87 5.80 -19.30
CA TYR A 29 3.28 6.17 -19.28
C TYR A 29 4.22 5.03 -19.63
N SER A 30 3.83 3.76 -19.43
CA SER A 30 4.66 2.62 -19.79
C SER A 30 4.33 2.05 -21.17
N GLY A 31 3.06 2.12 -21.58
CA GLY A 31 2.51 1.35 -22.69
C GLY A 31 2.25 -0.13 -22.33
N ALA A 32 2.71 -0.57 -21.15
CA ALA A 32 2.57 -1.95 -20.70
C ALA A 32 1.15 -2.24 -20.19
N LYS A 33 0.74 -3.50 -20.25
CA LYS A 33 -0.54 -3.95 -19.71
C LYS A 33 -0.43 -4.31 -18.23
N LEU A 34 -1.42 -3.97 -17.42
CA LEU A 34 -1.55 -4.53 -16.08
C LEU A 34 -2.24 -5.91 -16.16
N ILE A 35 -1.71 -6.87 -15.41
CA ILE A 35 -2.29 -8.23 -15.25
C ILE A 35 -2.55 -8.42 -13.75
N PRO A 36 -3.82 -8.33 -13.32
CA PRO A 36 -4.18 -8.53 -11.94
C PRO A 36 -4.08 -10.00 -11.54
N ILE A 37 -3.58 -10.25 -10.33
CA ILE A 37 -3.54 -11.55 -9.68
C ILE A 37 -4.41 -11.47 -8.43
N GLU A 38 -5.34 -12.41 -8.28
CA GLU A 38 -6.17 -12.51 -7.09
C GLU A 38 -5.37 -13.04 -5.90
N GLY A 39 -5.75 -12.60 -4.70
CA GLY A 39 -5.11 -13.02 -3.47
C GLY A 39 -5.88 -12.56 -2.24
N GLU A 40 -5.61 -13.20 -1.11
CA GLU A 40 -6.29 -12.91 0.15
C GLU A 40 -5.68 -11.66 0.81
N ALA A 41 -6.53 -10.81 1.36
CA ALA A 41 -6.14 -9.63 2.14
C ALA A 41 -5.11 -8.72 1.42
N GLY A 42 -5.23 -8.58 0.09
CA GLY A 42 -4.35 -7.73 -0.71
C GLY A 42 -3.00 -8.35 -1.09
N LYS A 43 -2.75 -9.62 -0.77
CA LYS A 43 -1.46 -10.28 -0.97
C LYS A 43 -1.50 -11.32 -2.08
N ILE A 44 -0.52 -11.28 -2.97
CA ILE A 44 -0.26 -12.33 -3.96
C ILE A 44 0.44 -13.50 -3.26
N SER A 45 -0.03 -14.72 -3.47
CA SER A 45 0.68 -15.90 -3.00
C SER A 45 1.71 -16.39 -4.04
N PRO A 46 2.81 -17.05 -3.61
CA PRO A 46 3.79 -17.66 -4.52
C PRO A 46 3.13 -18.61 -5.53
N ARG A 47 2.13 -19.38 -5.09
CA ARG A 47 1.38 -20.30 -5.96
C ARG A 47 0.61 -19.52 -7.04
N ALA A 48 -0.13 -18.49 -6.67
CA ALA A 48 -0.92 -17.70 -7.62
C ALA A 48 -0.03 -17.00 -8.65
N LEU A 49 1.15 -16.50 -8.23
CA LEU A 49 2.14 -15.93 -9.14
C LEU A 49 2.65 -16.98 -10.15
N ALA A 50 3.06 -18.16 -9.66
CA ALA A 50 3.58 -19.23 -10.51
C ALA A 50 2.51 -19.73 -11.51
N GLU A 51 1.28 -19.95 -11.07
CA GLU A 51 0.15 -20.35 -11.92
C GLU A 51 -0.15 -19.29 -13.00
N THR A 52 -0.13 -18.00 -12.63
CA THR A 52 -0.33 -16.90 -13.58
C THR A 52 0.77 -16.88 -14.63
N LEU A 53 2.05 -16.96 -14.23
CA LEU A 53 3.18 -16.98 -15.16
C LEU A 53 3.12 -18.19 -16.11
N ALA A 54 2.76 -19.35 -15.60
CA ALA A 54 2.62 -20.57 -16.41
C ALA A 54 1.47 -20.49 -17.44
N SER A 55 0.44 -19.68 -17.15
CA SER A 55 -0.72 -19.49 -18.05
C SER A 55 -0.43 -18.52 -19.19
N LEU A 56 0.63 -17.73 -19.13
CA LEU A 56 0.95 -16.71 -20.13
C LEU A 56 1.83 -17.30 -21.25
N PRO A 57 1.35 -17.41 -22.49
CA PRO A 57 2.10 -18.02 -23.56
C PRO A 57 3.21 -17.09 -24.06
N LYS A 58 4.38 -17.67 -24.34
CA LYS A 58 5.50 -16.96 -25.00
C LYS A 58 5.24 -16.86 -26.51
N ALA A 59 4.48 -15.86 -26.91
CA ALA A 59 4.13 -15.64 -28.31
C ALA A 59 4.07 -14.14 -28.63
N VAL A 60 4.50 -13.74 -29.82
CA VAL A 60 4.52 -12.33 -30.28
C VAL A 60 3.15 -11.65 -30.22
N LYS A 61 2.06 -12.41 -30.29
CA LYS A 61 0.68 -11.90 -30.19
C LYS A 61 0.23 -11.63 -28.75
N GLN A 62 1.07 -11.90 -27.75
CA GLN A 62 0.76 -11.75 -26.32
C GLN A 62 1.77 -10.81 -25.67
N VAL A 63 1.31 -9.98 -24.74
CA VAL A 63 2.22 -9.23 -23.87
C VAL A 63 3.06 -10.19 -23.03
N GLN A 64 4.30 -9.81 -22.77
CA GLN A 64 5.21 -10.65 -21.98
C GLN A 64 5.37 -10.07 -20.57
N PRO A 65 5.29 -10.87 -19.51
CA PRO A 65 5.57 -10.42 -18.15
C PRO A 65 6.95 -9.76 -18.07
N ALA A 66 7.04 -8.60 -17.44
CA ALA A 66 8.28 -7.85 -17.30
C ALA A 66 8.55 -7.40 -15.86
N VAL A 67 7.49 -7.20 -15.05
CA VAL A 67 7.63 -6.73 -13.68
C VAL A 67 6.53 -7.32 -12.78
N LEU A 68 6.91 -7.70 -11.56
CA LEU A 68 5.99 -7.96 -10.46
C LEU A 68 5.95 -6.70 -9.57
N SER A 69 4.78 -6.16 -9.31
CA SER A 69 4.58 -5.01 -8.41
C SER A 69 3.86 -5.44 -7.14
N LEU A 70 4.49 -5.20 -5.99
CA LEU A 70 3.97 -5.51 -4.65
C LEU A 70 3.66 -4.21 -3.92
N SER A 71 2.50 -4.11 -3.24
CA SER A 71 2.17 -2.96 -2.37
C SER A 71 2.58 -3.22 -0.92
N GLN A 72 3.32 -2.31 -0.30
CA GLN A 72 3.77 -2.41 1.08
C GLN A 72 3.51 -1.08 1.84
N ALA A 73 2.48 -1.02 2.73
CA ALA A 73 1.46 -2.02 3.00
C ALA A 73 0.45 -2.17 1.86
N THR A 74 -0.32 -3.27 1.87
CA THR A 74 -1.37 -3.52 0.88
C THR A 74 -2.58 -2.60 1.10
N GLU A 75 -3.49 -2.55 0.13
CA GLU A 75 -4.74 -1.78 0.21
C GLU A 75 -5.76 -2.37 1.20
N CYS A 76 -5.44 -3.51 1.79
CA CYS A 76 -6.16 -4.12 2.92
C CYS A 76 -5.48 -3.84 4.28
N GLY A 77 -4.44 -3.01 4.32
CA GLY A 77 -3.68 -2.68 5.53
C GLY A 77 -2.80 -3.83 6.05
N THR A 78 -2.68 -4.91 5.32
CA THR A 78 -1.77 -6.03 5.62
C THR A 78 -0.37 -5.75 5.07
N ILE A 79 0.61 -6.48 5.56
CA ILE A 79 2.00 -6.34 5.11
C ILE A 79 2.57 -7.68 4.67
N TYR A 80 3.43 -7.65 3.65
CA TYR A 80 4.28 -8.80 3.33
C TYR A 80 5.43 -8.88 4.33
N THR A 81 5.69 -10.06 4.86
CA THR A 81 6.94 -10.32 5.60
C THR A 81 8.13 -10.35 4.63
N CYS A 82 9.35 -10.16 5.13
CA CYS A 82 10.55 -10.26 4.30
C CYS A 82 10.66 -11.63 3.59
N ALA A 83 10.22 -12.70 4.24
CA ALA A 83 10.20 -14.04 3.66
C ALA A 83 9.18 -14.18 2.52
N GLU A 84 7.99 -13.59 2.66
CA GLU A 84 6.98 -13.57 1.59
C GLU A 84 7.47 -12.76 0.38
N ILE A 85 8.11 -11.60 0.62
CA ILE A 85 8.71 -10.80 -0.46
C ILE A 85 9.77 -11.62 -1.17
N ALA A 86 10.69 -12.25 -0.43
CA ALA A 86 11.77 -13.05 -1.01
C ALA A 86 11.26 -14.24 -1.85
N ALA A 87 10.24 -14.95 -1.37
CA ALA A 87 9.64 -16.06 -2.11
C ALA A 87 8.97 -15.60 -3.42
N LEU A 88 8.33 -14.44 -3.43
CA LEU A 88 7.75 -13.86 -4.65
C LEU A 88 8.83 -13.35 -5.59
N ALA A 89 9.88 -12.72 -5.06
CA ALA A 89 11.00 -12.22 -5.84
C ALA A 89 11.78 -13.36 -6.51
N GLU A 90 12.01 -14.47 -5.83
CA GLU A 90 12.65 -15.66 -6.39
C GLU A 90 11.91 -16.19 -7.63
N ILE A 91 10.58 -16.28 -7.55
CA ILE A 91 9.74 -16.71 -8.68
C ILE A 91 9.80 -15.69 -9.82
N ALA A 92 9.69 -14.39 -9.50
CA ALA A 92 9.74 -13.32 -10.49
C ALA A 92 11.09 -13.29 -11.22
N HIS A 93 12.20 -13.28 -10.49
CA HIS A 93 13.55 -13.29 -11.06
C HIS A 93 13.81 -14.57 -11.86
N GLY A 94 13.37 -15.73 -11.38
CA GLY A 94 13.45 -17.00 -12.10
C GLY A 94 12.71 -16.97 -13.45
N ALA A 95 11.71 -16.12 -13.59
CA ALA A 95 10.98 -15.89 -14.84
C ALA A 95 11.52 -14.70 -15.65
N GLY A 96 12.56 -14.00 -15.18
CA GLY A 96 13.17 -12.84 -15.83
C GLY A 96 12.40 -11.52 -15.61
N LEU A 97 11.57 -11.44 -14.58
CA LEU A 97 10.85 -10.22 -14.22
C LEU A 97 11.65 -9.39 -13.20
N ALA A 98 11.56 -8.08 -13.30
CA ALA A 98 11.93 -7.19 -12.20
C ALA A 98 10.89 -7.22 -11.07
N VAL A 99 11.32 -6.86 -9.85
CA VAL A 99 10.43 -6.70 -8.69
C VAL A 99 10.36 -5.23 -8.29
N HIS A 100 9.19 -4.65 -8.45
CA HIS A 100 8.87 -3.30 -7.96
C HIS A 100 8.09 -3.39 -6.65
N MET A 101 8.42 -2.51 -5.71
CA MET A 101 7.63 -2.33 -4.49
C MET A 101 7.03 -0.92 -4.47
N ASP A 102 5.69 -0.85 -4.42
CA ASP A 102 4.99 0.36 -4.01
C ASP A 102 5.12 0.49 -2.49
N GLY A 103 5.98 1.39 -2.08
CA GLY A 103 6.28 1.69 -0.68
C GLY A 103 5.59 2.94 -0.16
N ALA A 104 4.37 3.25 -0.62
CA ALA A 104 3.59 4.39 -0.12
C ALA A 104 3.44 4.40 1.41
N ARG A 105 3.46 3.20 2.04
CA ARG A 105 3.48 3.02 3.51
C ARG A 105 4.66 2.17 3.98
N PHE A 106 5.77 2.24 3.28
CA PHE A 106 7.00 1.50 3.60
C PHE A 106 7.43 1.69 5.06
N SER A 107 7.40 2.92 5.55
CA SER A 107 7.76 3.26 6.93
C SER A 107 6.89 2.53 7.96
N ASN A 108 5.58 2.49 7.73
CA ASN A 108 4.63 1.83 8.63
C ASN A 108 4.83 0.32 8.66
N ALA A 109 5.04 -0.31 7.50
CA ALA A 109 5.33 -1.73 7.39
C ALA A 109 6.68 -2.08 8.05
N LEU A 110 7.71 -1.27 7.83
CA LEU A 110 9.04 -1.47 8.39
C LEU A 110 9.02 -1.47 9.93
N VAL A 111 8.31 -0.52 10.52
CA VAL A 111 8.16 -0.40 11.97
C VAL A 111 7.42 -1.61 12.56
N GLU A 112 6.39 -2.08 11.89
CA GLU A 112 5.61 -3.25 12.33
C GLU A 112 6.43 -4.55 12.26
N LEU A 113 7.22 -4.72 11.19
CA LEU A 113 8.09 -5.89 11.04
C LEU A 113 9.31 -5.86 11.96
N GLY A 114 9.74 -4.69 12.42
CA GLY A 114 10.92 -4.54 13.25
C GLY A 114 12.24 -4.95 12.56
N CYS A 115 12.28 -4.90 11.23
CA CYS A 115 13.44 -5.26 10.43
C CYS A 115 14.18 -4.01 9.88
N THR A 116 15.30 -4.20 9.20
CA THR A 116 16.00 -3.08 8.55
C THR A 116 15.37 -2.75 7.18
N PRO A 117 15.52 -1.50 6.70
CA PRO A 117 15.08 -1.14 5.34
C PRO A 117 15.65 -2.07 4.26
N ALA A 118 16.89 -2.52 4.43
CA ALA A 118 17.56 -3.44 3.52
C ALA A 118 16.91 -4.82 3.50
N ASP A 119 16.48 -5.34 4.67
CA ASP A 119 15.86 -6.66 4.77
C ASP A 119 14.48 -6.70 4.12
N MET A 120 13.70 -5.58 4.18
CA MET A 120 12.39 -5.49 3.57
C MET A 120 12.45 -5.05 2.08
N SER A 121 13.61 -4.72 1.56
CA SER A 121 13.77 -4.26 0.18
C SER A 121 14.76 -5.14 -0.61
N TRP A 122 15.94 -4.61 -0.91
CA TRP A 122 16.86 -5.24 -1.85
C TRP A 122 17.37 -6.62 -1.40
N ARG A 123 17.51 -6.88 -0.10
CA ARG A 123 17.88 -8.21 0.41
C ARG A 123 16.78 -9.24 0.22
N ALA A 124 15.52 -8.78 0.18
CA ALA A 124 14.38 -9.62 -0.14
C ALA A 124 14.10 -9.71 -1.66
N GLY A 125 14.96 -9.12 -2.50
CA GLY A 125 14.86 -9.20 -3.95
C GLY A 125 14.05 -8.09 -4.61
N VAL A 126 13.82 -6.96 -3.94
CA VAL A 126 13.22 -5.78 -4.57
C VAL A 126 14.27 -5.05 -5.40
N ASP A 127 13.99 -4.82 -6.69
CA ASP A 127 14.89 -4.12 -7.62
C ASP A 127 14.64 -2.62 -7.64
N VAL A 128 13.36 -2.21 -7.55
CA VAL A 128 12.93 -0.81 -7.56
C VAL A 128 11.88 -0.56 -6.49
N LEU A 129 12.06 0.50 -5.71
CA LEU A 129 11.13 0.92 -4.66
C LEU A 129 10.61 2.33 -4.97
N SER A 130 9.28 2.49 -5.00
CA SER A 130 8.63 3.79 -4.87
C SER A 130 8.52 4.13 -3.38
N PHE A 131 9.48 4.91 -2.86
CA PHE A 131 9.57 5.21 -1.43
C PHE A 131 8.70 6.40 -1.07
N GLY A 132 7.64 6.14 -0.29
CA GLY A 132 6.64 7.13 0.12
C GLY A 132 7.04 7.91 1.37
N ALA A 133 7.07 9.25 1.27
CA ALA A 133 7.25 10.14 2.41
C ALA A 133 6.00 11.00 2.70
N THR A 134 5.19 11.31 1.68
CA THR A 134 4.02 12.19 1.81
C THR A 134 2.98 11.66 2.80
N LYS A 135 2.67 10.35 2.76
CA LYS A 135 1.69 9.76 3.69
C LYS A 135 2.20 9.67 5.14
N ASN A 136 3.49 9.92 5.37
CA ASN A 136 4.14 9.77 6.67
C ASN A 136 4.84 11.06 7.15
N GLY A 137 4.42 12.24 6.69
CA GLY A 137 4.80 13.52 7.29
C GLY A 137 5.50 14.52 6.36
N ALA A 138 5.99 14.13 5.19
CA ALA A 138 6.44 15.09 4.21
C ALA A 138 5.24 15.84 3.60
N LEU A 139 5.45 17.08 3.17
CA LEU A 139 4.41 17.88 2.55
C LEU A 139 4.02 17.31 1.17
N ALA A 140 5.01 17.07 0.32
CA ALA A 140 4.87 16.45 -0.99
C ALA A 140 6.25 15.99 -1.46
N CYS A 141 6.65 14.76 -1.12
CA CYS A 141 7.95 14.23 -1.51
C CYS A 141 7.91 12.71 -1.57
N GLU A 142 8.32 12.18 -2.70
CA GLU A 142 8.46 10.74 -2.94
C GLU A 142 9.81 10.50 -3.60
N ALA A 143 10.37 9.30 -3.43
CA ALA A 143 11.62 8.92 -4.07
C ALA A 143 11.48 7.60 -4.83
N VAL A 144 12.13 7.50 -5.97
CA VAL A 144 12.38 6.23 -6.64
C VAL A 144 13.77 5.77 -6.23
N VAL A 145 13.85 4.59 -5.62
CA VAL A 145 15.11 3.97 -5.19
C VAL A 145 15.36 2.75 -6.08
N VAL A 146 16.47 2.75 -6.77
CA VAL A 146 16.89 1.65 -7.67
C VAL A 146 18.01 0.90 -6.97
N PHE A 147 17.83 -0.39 -6.75
CA PHE A 147 18.79 -1.23 -6.02
C PHE A 147 19.70 -2.05 -6.93
N ASP A 148 19.22 -2.40 -8.12
CA ASP A 148 20.00 -3.14 -9.10
C ASP A 148 20.84 -2.17 -9.95
N ALA A 149 22.16 -2.41 -9.98
CA ALA A 149 23.12 -1.59 -10.75
C ALA A 149 22.86 -1.62 -12.26
N GLY A 150 22.30 -2.70 -12.82
CA GLY A 150 21.94 -2.80 -14.23
C GLY A 150 20.91 -1.76 -14.66
N TRP A 151 20.01 -1.36 -13.78
CA TRP A 151 19.01 -0.31 -14.03
C TRP A 151 19.61 1.11 -13.97
N LEU A 152 20.79 1.28 -13.38
CA LEU A 152 21.47 2.59 -13.31
C LEU A 152 22.01 3.02 -14.68
N GLU A 153 22.29 2.07 -15.56
CA GLU A 153 22.67 2.37 -16.95
C GLU A 153 21.54 3.05 -17.73
N GLU A 154 20.29 2.86 -17.27
CA GLU A 154 19.09 3.49 -17.81
C GLU A 154 18.66 4.76 -17.03
N ALA A 155 19.54 5.34 -16.22
CA ALA A 155 19.22 6.53 -15.42
C ALA A 155 18.77 7.72 -16.28
N ASP A 156 19.31 7.86 -17.49
CA ASP A 156 18.88 8.89 -18.45
C ASP A 156 17.44 8.65 -18.92
N ASP A 157 17.02 7.39 -19.17
CA ASP A 157 15.64 7.06 -19.53
C ASP A 157 14.68 7.47 -18.41
N LEU A 158 15.03 7.20 -17.14
CA LEU A 158 14.24 7.65 -15.99
C LEU A 158 14.11 9.18 -15.95
N ALA A 159 15.17 9.91 -16.25
CA ALA A 159 15.15 11.38 -16.30
C ALA A 159 14.22 11.91 -17.40
N TYR A 160 14.25 11.32 -18.60
CA TYR A 160 13.34 11.66 -19.70
C TYR A 160 11.89 11.31 -19.34
N ARG A 161 11.60 10.13 -18.80
CA ARG A 161 10.27 9.73 -18.36
C ARG A 161 9.73 10.66 -17.27
N ARG A 162 10.54 10.99 -16.27
CA ARG A 162 10.21 11.97 -15.23
C ARG A 162 9.86 13.32 -15.82
N LYS A 163 10.62 13.79 -16.82
CA LYS A 163 10.35 15.07 -17.51
C LYS A 163 9.02 15.02 -18.27
N ARG A 164 8.78 13.96 -19.03
CA ARG A 164 7.53 13.76 -19.80
C ARG A 164 6.31 13.68 -18.90
N ALA A 165 6.43 13.06 -17.73
CA ALA A 165 5.36 12.93 -16.74
C ALA A 165 5.10 14.22 -15.94
N GLY A 166 5.79 15.33 -16.23
CA GLY A 166 5.61 16.59 -15.52
C GLY A 166 6.26 16.66 -14.14
N HIS A 167 7.02 15.63 -13.74
CA HIS A 167 7.63 15.53 -12.40
C HIS A 167 9.00 16.25 -12.28
N THR A 168 9.41 17.03 -13.28
CA THR A 168 10.58 17.91 -13.19
C THR A 168 10.15 19.31 -12.80
N LEU A 169 9.85 19.49 -11.51
CA LEU A 169 9.42 20.77 -10.96
C LEU A 169 10.62 21.70 -10.74
N SER A 170 10.40 23.01 -10.94
CA SER A 170 11.40 24.02 -10.60
C SER A 170 11.64 24.02 -9.08
N LYS A 171 12.84 24.45 -8.66
CA LYS A 171 13.23 24.47 -7.24
C LYS A 171 13.18 23.09 -6.58
N GLY A 172 13.56 22.02 -7.30
CA GLY A 172 13.58 20.64 -6.82
C GLY A 172 14.34 20.43 -5.50
N ARG A 173 15.23 21.37 -5.11
CA ARG A 173 15.90 21.36 -3.80
C ARG A 173 14.95 21.31 -2.61
N PHE A 174 13.69 21.81 -2.74
CA PHE A 174 12.71 21.74 -1.66
C PHE A 174 12.18 20.31 -1.44
N PHE A 175 12.16 19.48 -2.47
CA PHE A 175 11.84 18.06 -2.31
C PHE A 175 13.00 17.33 -1.63
N GLY A 176 14.25 17.62 -2.07
CA GLY A 176 15.45 17.08 -1.42
C GLY A 176 15.55 17.47 0.06
N ALA A 177 15.28 18.72 0.39
CA ALA A 177 15.30 19.20 1.79
C ALA A 177 14.24 18.47 2.65
N GLN A 178 13.02 18.24 2.11
CA GLN A 178 12.00 17.45 2.81
C GLN A 178 12.48 16.01 3.04
N MET A 179 13.03 15.36 2.00
CA MET A 179 13.52 13.99 2.13
C MET A 179 14.67 13.88 3.13
N THR A 180 15.61 14.83 3.13
CA THR A 180 16.71 14.88 4.11
C THR A 180 16.16 15.00 5.53
N ALA A 181 15.30 15.98 5.81
CA ALA A 181 14.71 16.18 7.13
C ALA A 181 13.85 14.99 7.57
N PHE A 182 13.13 14.35 6.63
CA PHE A 182 12.32 13.17 6.89
C PHE A 182 13.16 11.96 7.34
N LEU A 183 14.32 11.74 6.71
CA LEU A 183 15.20 10.61 7.00
C LEU A 183 16.13 10.87 8.20
N GLU A 184 16.41 12.14 8.52
CA GLU A 184 17.39 12.52 9.53
C GLU A 184 17.00 11.95 10.91
N ASN A 185 17.99 11.40 11.62
CA ASN A 185 17.88 10.87 12.98
C ASN A 185 16.74 9.84 13.18
N GLY A 186 16.30 9.16 12.11
CA GLY A 186 15.23 8.18 12.19
C GLY A 186 13.82 8.78 12.35
N HIS A 187 13.67 10.08 12.13
CA HIS A 187 12.41 10.81 12.32
C HIS A 187 11.22 10.13 11.59
N TRP A 188 11.42 9.67 10.36
CA TRP A 188 10.41 8.94 9.57
C TRP A 188 9.88 7.66 10.26
N LEU A 189 10.74 6.98 11.01
CA LEU A 189 10.33 5.79 11.79
C LEU A 189 9.52 6.18 13.03
N ASP A 190 9.88 7.30 13.68
CA ASP A 190 9.13 7.79 14.83
C ASP A 190 7.72 8.25 14.44
N LEU A 191 7.57 8.89 13.28
CA LEU A 191 6.27 9.25 12.72
C LEU A 191 5.42 8.00 12.44
N ALA A 192 6.00 6.98 11.82
CA ALA A 192 5.33 5.73 11.54
C ALA A 192 4.94 4.97 12.83
N ARG A 193 5.82 4.92 13.85
CA ARG A 193 5.50 4.32 15.16
C ARG A 193 4.29 4.97 15.81
N ARG A 194 4.23 6.31 15.78
CA ARG A 194 3.07 7.06 16.32
C ARG A 194 1.79 6.69 15.57
N ALA A 195 1.82 6.70 14.24
CA ALA A 195 0.66 6.34 13.44
C ALA A 195 0.19 4.89 13.71
N ASN A 196 1.11 3.92 13.74
CA ASN A 196 0.78 2.53 14.02
C ASN A 196 0.24 2.35 15.46
N ALA A 197 0.80 3.05 16.45
CA ALA A 197 0.32 2.99 17.83
C ALA A 197 -1.13 3.50 17.96
N GLN A 198 -1.47 4.60 17.31
CA GLN A 198 -2.83 5.12 17.29
C GLN A 198 -3.81 4.18 16.57
N ALA A 199 -3.39 3.58 15.47
CA ALA A 199 -4.19 2.57 14.78
C ALA A 199 -4.40 1.32 15.64
N SER A 200 -3.38 0.89 16.41
CA SER A 200 -3.48 -0.23 17.35
C SER A 200 -4.48 0.07 18.48
N ALA A 201 -4.42 1.27 19.06
CA ALA A 201 -5.38 1.69 20.08
C ALA A 201 -6.81 1.75 19.51
N LEU A 202 -6.96 2.27 18.29
CA LEU A 202 -8.26 2.32 17.61
C LEU A 202 -8.82 0.91 17.34
N GLU A 203 -8.00 0.00 16.83
CA GLU A 203 -8.38 -1.41 16.64
C GLU A 203 -8.83 -2.06 17.94
N ALA A 204 -8.03 -1.92 18.99
CA ALA A 204 -8.35 -2.48 20.31
C ALA A 204 -9.68 -1.96 20.85
N GLY A 205 -9.91 -0.64 20.74
CA GLY A 205 -11.15 -0.02 21.16
C GLY A 205 -12.38 -0.48 20.37
N LEU A 206 -12.24 -0.62 19.05
CA LEU A 206 -13.32 -1.07 18.16
C LEU A 206 -13.63 -2.56 18.31
N ARG A 207 -12.67 -3.39 18.69
CA ARG A 207 -12.87 -4.82 18.97
C ARG A 207 -13.90 -5.04 20.09
N GLU A 208 -13.99 -4.10 21.01
CA GLU A 208 -14.93 -4.13 22.12
C GLU A 208 -16.23 -3.33 21.87
N ALA A 209 -16.33 -2.63 20.73
CA ALA A 209 -17.53 -1.87 20.38
C ALA A 209 -18.61 -2.82 19.83
N PRO A 210 -19.84 -2.84 20.43
CA PRO A 210 -20.90 -3.73 19.98
C PRO A 210 -21.25 -3.51 18.51
N GLY A 211 -21.39 -4.61 17.76
CA GLY A 211 -21.72 -4.56 16.32
C GLY A 211 -20.58 -4.16 15.39
N ALA A 212 -19.44 -3.70 15.90
CA ALA A 212 -18.26 -3.47 15.07
C ALA A 212 -17.57 -4.81 14.71
N ARG A 213 -17.20 -4.98 13.43
CA ARG A 213 -16.53 -6.19 12.94
C ARG A 213 -15.25 -5.79 12.21
N LEU A 214 -14.09 -6.11 12.79
CA LEU A 214 -12.79 -5.93 12.11
C LEU A 214 -12.71 -6.93 10.95
N VAL A 215 -12.27 -6.43 9.79
CA VAL A 215 -12.28 -7.21 8.53
C VAL A 215 -10.94 -7.88 8.30
N TRP A 216 -9.86 -7.13 8.40
CA TRP A 216 -8.49 -7.65 8.27
C TRP A 216 -7.68 -7.31 9.51
N PRO A 217 -6.64 -8.09 9.84
CA PRO A 217 -5.74 -7.75 10.93
C PRO A 217 -5.03 -6.42 10.63
N ARG A 218 -5.00 -5.53 11.61
CA ARG A 218 -4.20 -4.31 11.50
C ARG A 218 -2.71 -4.66 11.54
N GLN A 219 -1.97 -4.30 10.52
CA GLN A 219 -0.52 -4.51 10.42
C GLN A 219 0.23 -3.23 10.03
N ALA A 220 -0.48 -2.11 9.91
CA ALA A 220 0.08 -0.79 9.63
C ALA A 220 -0.73 0.29 10.36
N ASN A 221 -0.93 1.44 9.76
CA ASN A 221 -1.68 2.56 10.32
C ASN A 221 -3.15 2.61 9.86
N GLU A 222 -3.67 1.54 9.31
CA GLU A 222 -5.04 1.44 8.77
C GLU A 222 -5.85 0.39 9.52
N VAL A 223 -7.13 0.70 9.78
CA VAL A 223 -8.11 -0.22 10.38
C VAL A 223 -9.30 -0.33 9.45
N PHE A 224 -9.62 -1.54 9.06
CA PHE A 224 -10.76 -1.86 8.20
C PHE A 224 -11.85 -2.50 9.04
N VAL A 225 -12.99 -1.83 9.13
CA VAL A 225 -14.08 -2.23 10.04
C VAL A 225 -15.44 -2.04 9.38
N ILE A 226 -16.33 -2.97 9.65
CA ILE A 226 -17.75 -2.84 9.37
C ILE A 226 -18.42 -2.33 10.64
N LEU A 227 -19.13 -1.21 10.52
CA LEU A 227 -19.82 -0.53 11.63
C LEU A 227 -21.33 -0.56 11.37
N PRO A 228 -22.18 -0.61 12.43
CA PRO A 228 -23.58 -0.28 12.31
C PRO A 228 -23.76 1.12 11.71
N ALA A 229 -24.73 1.31 10.83
CA ALA A 229 -24.99 2.60 10.16
C ALA A 229 -25.26 3.74 11.15
N ALA A 230 -25.92 3.45 12.29
CA ALA A 230 -26.13 4.42 13.35
C ALA A 230 -24.81 4.89 14.00
N VAL A 231 -23.84 3.99 14.16
CA VAL A 231 -22.50 4.31 14.69
C VAL A 231 -21.76 5.20 13.68
N ASP A 232 -21.75 4.84 12.39
CA ASP A 232 -21.14 5.67 11.34
C ASP A 232 -21.74 7.08 11.31
N ALA A 233 -23.05 7.19 11.38
CA ALA A 233 -23.75 8.48 11.42
C ALA A 233 -23.34 9.33 12.64
N ALA A 234 -23.30 8.73 13.84
CA ALA A 234 -22.91 9.42 15.06
C ALA A 234 -21.45 9.88 15.03
N LEU A 235 -20.53 9.05 14.54
CA LEU A 235 -19.13 9.40 14.38
C LEU A 235 -18.93 10.58 13.42
N ARG A 236 -19.60 10.55 12.26
CA ARG A 236 -19.54 11.64 11.28
C ARG A 236 -20.16 12.94 11.82
N ALA A 237 -21.26 12.84 12.54
CA ALA A 237 -21.89 13.97 13.22
C ALA A 237 -20.97 14.60 14.29
N ALA A 238 -20.16 13.78 14.97
CA ALA A 238 -19.15 14.23 15.92
C ALA A 238 -17.88 14.80 15.28
N GLY A 239 -17.81 14.85 13.94
CA GLY A 239 -16.72 15.45 13.19
C GLY A 239 -15.66 14.47 12.67
N ALA A 240 -15.83 13.15 12.86
CA ALA A 240 -14.90 12.16 12.32
C ALA A 240 -14.90 12.19 10.76
N ARG A 241 -13.72 12.07 10.18
CA ARG A 241 -13.51 12.08 8.72
C ARG A 241 -12.79 10.82 8.30
N TYR A 242 -13.45 9.98 7.51
CA TYR A 242 -12.92 8.72 6.95
C TYR A 242 -13.71 8.31 5.72
N HIS A 243 -13.19 7.35 4.96
CA HIS A 243 -13.77 6.89 3.72
C HIS A 243 -14.56 5.58 3.89
N GLY A 244 -15.70 5.49 3.21
CA GLY A 244 -16.31 4.19 2.91
C GLY A 244 -15.34 3.34 2.09
N TRP A 245 -15.39 2.01 2.27
CA TRP A 245 -14.52 1.10 1.55
C TRP A 245 -15.32 0.10 0.71
N THR A 246 -14.70 -0.40 -0.36
CA THR A 246 -15.35 -1.37 -1.23
C THR A 246 -15.35 -2.77 -0.64
N ALA A 247 -16.49 -3.42 -0.66
CA ALA A 247 -16.63 -4.81 -0.21
C ALA A 247 -16.28 -5.85 -1.29
N ARG A 248 -15.69 -5.45 -2.43
CA ARG A 248 -15.38 -6.36 -3.55
C ARG A 248 -14.41 -7.48 -3.14
N ALA A 249 -13.44 -7.16 -2.30
CA ALA A 249 -12.44 -8.10 -1.79
C ALA A 249 -12.97 -9.03 -0.68
N LEU A 250 -14.21 -8.84 -0.22
CA LEU A 250 -14.81 -9.63 0.84
C LEU A 250 -15.62 -10.80 0.26
N ALA A 251 -15.48 -11.96 0.90
CA ALA A 251 -16.36 -13.08 0.62
C ALA A 251 -17.83 -12.68 0.89
N PRO A 252 -18.81 -13.23 0.17
CA PRO A 252 -20.21 -12.80 0.28
C PRO A 252 -20.75 -12.78 1.72
N GLN A 253 -20.37 -13.76 2.56
CA GLN A 253 -20.79 -13.88 3.94
C GLN A 253 -20.18 -12.81 4.87
N ASP A 254 -19.05 -12.22 4.48
CA ASP A 254 -18.32 -11.22 5.28
C ASP A 254 -18.69 -9.77 4.91
N ARG A 255 -19.49 -9.60 3.86
CA ARG A 255 -19.93 -8.28 3.39
C ARG A 255 -20.81 -7.57 4.41
N PRO A 256 -20.83 -6.22 4.41
CA PRO A 256 -21.74 -5.47 5.25
C PRO A 256 -23.19 -5.79 4.92
N ARG A 257 -24.05 -5.85 5.94
CA ARG A 257 -25.52 -5.96 5.84
C ARG A 257 -26.10 -4.62 5.41
N ALA A 258 -27.41 -4.57 5.17
CA ALA A 258 -28.10 -3.36 4.73
C ALA A 258 -28.03 -2.20 5.74
N ASP A 259 -27.91 -2.53 7.03
CA ASP A 259 -27.79 -1.61 8.17
C ASP A 259 -26.34 -1.39 8.64
N GLU A 260 -25.36 -1.81 7.85
CA GLU A 260 -23.94 -1.71 8.15
C GLU A 260 -23.18 -0.95 7.06
N VAL A 261 -22.04 -0.37 7.41
CA VAL A 261 -21.13 0.36 6.51
C VAL A 261 -19.73 -0.19 6.66
N PHE A 262 -19.08 -0.53 5.55
CA PHE A 262 -17.67 -0.88 5.54
C PHE A 262 -16.81 0.38 5.34
N VAL A 263 -15.88 0.61 6.26
CA VAL A 263 -15.06 1.83 6.26
C VAL A 263 -13.57 1.51 6.47
N ARG A 264 -12.74 2.38 5.91
CA ARG A 264 -11.30 2.44 6.18
C ARG A 264 -11.01 3.63 7.08
N LEU A 265 -10.42 3.36 8.23
CA LEU A 265 -9.92 4.35 9.18
C LEU A 265 -8.40 4.41 9.05
N VAL A 266 -7.86 5.61 8.98
CA VAL A 266 -6.41 5.83 8.83
C VAL A 266 -5.92 6.71 9.97
N ALA A 267 -5.06 6.18 10.82
CA ALA A 267 -4.33 6.98 11.79
C ALA A 267 -3.07 7.58 11.13
N SER A 268 -2.76 8.81 11.45
CA SER A 268 -1.57 9.49 10.96
C SER A 268 -0.60 9.75 12.11
N PHE A 269 0.60 10.22 11.78
CA PHE A 269 1.58 10.70 12.76
C PHE A 269 1.06 11.86 13.63
N ALA A 270 0.04 12.58 13.16
CA ALA A 270 -0.58 13.71 13.86
C ALA A 270 -1.81 13.31 14.68
N THR A 271 -2.34 12.10 14.51
CA THR A 271 -3.50 11.60 15.26
C THR A 271 -3.20 11.60 16.75
N GLN A 272 -4.07 12.24 17.55
CA GLN A 272 -3.91 12.34 18.99
C GLN A 272 -4.67 11.21 19.70
N THR A 273 -4.16 10.76 20.84
CA THR A 273 -4.81 9.73 21.67
C THR A 273 -6.25 10.14 22.04
N ALA A 274 -6.47 11.40 22.41
CA ALA A 274 -7.80 11.91 22.74
C ALA A 274 -8.81 11.81 21.58
N GLU A 275 -8.34 11.88 20.33
CA GLU A 275 -9.20 11.70 19.15
C GLU A 275 -9.62 10.24 19.00
N VAL A 276 -8.68 9.31 19.22
CA VAL A 276 -8.94 7.86 19.22
C VAL A 276 -9.89 7.48 20.33
N ASP A 277 -9.65 7.97 21.56
CA ASP A 277 -10.49 7.72 22.72
C ASP A 277 -11.92 8.20 22.48
N ARG A 278 -12.07 9.42 21.95
CA ARG A 278 -13.38 9.99 21.61
C ARG A 278 -14.10 9.18 20.54
N PHE A 279 -13.37 8.71 19.51
CA PHE A 279 -13.94 7.88 18.44
C PHE A 279 -14.48 6.56 19.01
N VAL A 280 -13.67 5.88 19.81
CA VAL A 280 -14.03 4.59 20.45
C VAL A 280 -15.22 4.76 21.40
N ASP A 281 -15.21 5.81 22.21
CA ASP A 281 -16.29 6.13 23.14
C ASP A 281 -17.64 6.34 22.44
N ILE A 282 -17.65 7.07 21.32
CA ILE A 282 -18.86 7.26 20.52
C ILE A 282 -19.33 5.93 19.94
N ALA A 283 -18.39 5.14 19.36
CA ALA A 283 -18.74 3.85 18.79
C ALA A 283 -19.37 2.91 19.82
N ARG A 284 -18.82 2.83 21.03
CA ARG A 284 -19.33 2.00 22.12
C ARG A 284 -20.70 2.46 22.64
N LYS A 285 -20.85 3.77 22.89
CA LYS A 285 -22.09 4.35 23.43
C LYS A 285 -23.26 4.25 22.47
N THR A 286 -23.03 4.54 21.19
CA THR A 286 -24.09 4.52 20.16
C THR A 286 -24.55 3.09 19.86
N ALA A 287 -23.65 2.12 19.84
CA ALA A 287 -24.00 0.72 19.61
C ALA A 287 -24.77 0.07 20.78
N SER A 288 -24.73 0.66 21.96
CA SER A 288 -25.44 0.18 23.16
C SER A 288 -26.86 0.73 23.30
N ILE A 289 -27.33 1.55 22.38
CA ILE A 289 -28.71 2.07 22.36
C ILE A 289 -29.59 1.03 21.62
N PRO A 290 -30.62 0.44 22.29
CA PRO A 290 -31.48 -0.58 21.71
C PRO A 290 -32.33 -0.07 20.56
#